data_6eeab053fe48a341d11d0a26927bb981
#
_entry.id   6eeab053fe48a341d11d0a26927bb981
#
_cell.length_a   1.000
_cell.length_b   1.000
_cell.length_c   1.000
_cell.angle_alpha   90.00
_cell.angle_beta   90.00
_cell.angle_gamma   90.00
#
_symmetry.space_group_name_H-M   'P 1'
#
loop_
_entity.id
_entity.type
_entity.pdbx_description
1 polymer ?
#
loop_
_entity_poly.entity_id
_entity_poly.type
_entity_poly.pdbx_seq_one_letter_code
_entity_poly.pdbx_strand_id
1 'polypeptide(L)'
;MDYKNCEKLFKAIASIKNEEECKKVFEDLFTIKEILSFSQRLEVAELLDEKEIYADIAEKTGASSATISRVARCLNYGSDGYRIILDRLKEDGKNG
;
A
#
# COMPACT_ATOMS: atom_id res chain seq x y z
N MET A 1 -9.25 13.48 -10.56
CA MET A 1 -9.73 12.13 -10.86
C MET A 1 -11.19 12.01 -10.41
N ASP A 2 -12.04 11.44 -11.26
CA ASP A 2 -13.45 11.28 -10.96
C ASP A 2 -13.73 9.99 -10.21
N TYR A 3 -14.21 10.12 -8.98
CA TYR A 3 -14.52 8.97 -8.13
C TYR A 3 -16.03 8.68 -8.03
N LYS A 4 -16.81 9.27 -8.92
CA LYS A 4 -18.28 9.17 -8.86
C LYS A 4 -18.78 7.73 -8.73
N ASN A 5 -18.17 6.81 -9.48
CA ASN A 5 -18.58 5.42 -9.48
C ASN A 5 -17.81 4.55 -8.49
N CYS A 6 -16.96 5.16 -7.65
CA CYS A 6 -16.09 4.45 -6.72
C CYS A 6 -16.48 4.64 -5.25
N GLU A 7 -17.48 5.44 -4.96
CA GLU A 7 -17.88 5.71 -3.56
C GLU A 7 -18.25 4.44 -2.80
N LYS A 8 -18.99 3.56 -3.46
CA LYS A 8 -19.41 2.31 -2.83
C LYS A 8 -18.20 1.43 -2.48
N LEU A 9 -17.20 1.41 -3.36
CA LEU A 9 -15.97 0.66 -3.11
C LEU A 9 -15.26 1.19 -1.86
N PHE A 10 -15.09 2.50 -1.77
CA PHE A 10 -14.42 3.11 -0.62
C PHE A 10 -15.17 2.83 0.68
N LYS A 11 -16.49 2.92 0.66
CA LYS A 11 -17.32 2.61 1.83
C LYS A 11 -17.20 1.14 2.23
N ALA A 12 -17.18 0.25 1.24
CA ALA A 12 -17.06 -1.19 1.48
C ALA A 12 -15.70 -1.51 2.11
N ILE A 13 -14.62 -0.98 1.55
CA ILE A 13 -13.28 -1.21 2.10
C ILE A 13 -13.17 -0.63 3.52
N ALA A 14 -13.74 0.55 3.74
CA ALA A 14 -13.70 1.18 5.05
C ALA A 14 -14.51 0.42 6.11
N SER A 15 -15.40 -0.48 5.70
CA SER A 15 -16.22 -1.26 6.63
C SER A 15 -15.51 -2.51 7.16
N ILE A 16 -14.36 -2.85 6.60
CA ILE A 16 -13.57 -4.01 7.02
C ILE A 16 -13.10 -3.80 8.46
N LYS A 17 -13.32 -4.79 9.31
CA LYS A 17 -13.09 -4.64 10.76
C LYS A 17 -11.79 -5.24 11.27
N ASN A 18 -11.25 -6.23 10.57
CA ASN A 18 -10.05 -6.91 11.03
C ASN A 18 -9.30 -7.52 9.84
N GLU A 19 -8.11 -8.04 10.13
CA GLU A 19 -7.23 -8.61 9.10
C GLU A 19 -7.85 -9.81 8.40
N GLU A 20 -8.53 -10.67 9.14
CA GLU A 20 -9.16 -11.86 8.56
C GLU A 20 -10.24 -11.49 7.54
N GLU A 21 -11.09 -10.53 7.89
CA GLU A 21 -12.11 -10.02 6.96
C GLU A 21 -11.47 -9.35 5.75
N CYS A 22 -10.41 -8.58 6.00
CA CYS A 22 -9.68 -7.89 4.93
C CYS A 22 -9.16 -8.89 3.90
N LYS A 23 -8.56 -9.96 4.36
CA LYS A 23 -8.04 -11.01 3.49
C LYS A 23 -9.14 -11.63 2.63
N LYS A 24 -10.28 -11.95 3.23
CA LYS A 24 -11.42 -12.53 2.53
C LYS A 24 -11.98 -11.58 1.46
N VAL A 25 -12.15 -10.30 1.82
CA VAL A 25 -12.66 -9.31 0.89
C VAL A 25 -11.71 -9.12 -0.29
N PHE A 26 -10.42 -9.01 -0.01
CA PHE A 26 -9.42 -8.82 -1.07
C PHE A 26 -9.34 -10.03 -1.99
N GLU A 27 -9.40 -11.24 -1.44
CA GLU A 27 -9.35 -12.47 -2.25
C GLU A 27 -10.53 -12.55 -3.24
N ASP A 28 -11.71 -12.08 -2.82
CA ASP A 28 -12.89 -12.12 -3.69
C ASP A 28 -12.97 -10.92 -4.64
N LEU A 29 -12.55 -9.74 -4.17
CA LEU A 29 -12.75 -8.50 -4.92
C LEU A 29 -11.63 -8.21 -5.91
N PHE A 30 -10.40 -8.59 -5.57
CA PHE A 30 -9.23 -8.32 -6.40
C PHE A 30 -8.62 -9.60 -6.95
N THR A 31 -7.88 -9.48 -8.05
CA THR A 31 -7.12 -10.62 -8.58
C THR A 31 -5.86 -10.83 -7.73
N ILE A 32 -5.29 -12.04 -7.81
CA ILE A 32 -4.04 -12.33 -7.11
C ILE A 32 -2.91 -11.41 -7.56
N LYS A 33 -2.86 -11.08 -8.86
CA LYS A 33 -1.85 -10.16 -9.39
C LYS A 33 -1.98 -8.76 -8.80
N GLU A 34 -3.23 -8.30 -8.64
CA GLU A 34 -3.49 -6.99 -8.04
C GLU A 34 -3.04 -6.97 -6.58
N ILE A 35 -3.37 -8.02 -5.83
CA ILE A 35 -2.97 -8.10 -4.42
C ILE A 35 -1.45 -8.10 -4.28
N LEU A 36 -0.76 -8.88 -5.11
CA LEU A 36 0.71 -8.93 -5.08
C LEU A 36 1.32 -7.58 -5.47
N SER A 37 0.72 -6.89 -6.44
CA SER A 37 1.18 -5.57 -6.85
C SER A 37 1.00 -4.54 -5.74
N PHE A 38 -0.14 -4.56 -5.06
CA PHE A 38 -0.40 -3.65 -3.93
C PHE A 38 0.58 -3.92 -2.80
N SER A 39 0.82 -5.20 -2.51
CA SER A 39 1.77 -5.63 -1.48
C SER A 39 3.18 -5.14 -1.77
N GLN A 40 3.63 -5.29 -3.03
CA GLN A 40 4.95 -4.81 -3.46
C GLN A 40 5.08 -3.30 -3.29
N ARG A 41 4.06 -2.54 -3.72
CA ARG A 41 4.10 -1.09 -3.60
C ARG A 41 4.14 -0.62 -2.15
N LEU A 42 3.41 -1.30 -1.28
CA LEU A 42 3.43 -0.98 0.16
C LEU A 42 4.81 -1.24 0.76
N GLU A 43 5.42 -2.36 0.40
CA GLU A 43 6.78 -2.69 0.84
C GLU A 43 7.80 -1.66 0.35
N VAL A 44 7.69 -1.25 -0.91
CA VAL A 44 8.54 -0.19 -1.47
C VAL A 44 8.39 1.10 -0.68
N ALA A 45 7.14 1.49 -0.38
CA ALA A 45 6.88 2.71 0.40
C ALA A 45 7.50 2.64 1.79
N GLU A 46 7.40 1.49 2.43
CA GLU A 46 7.98 1.26 3.76
C GLU A 46 9.51 1.45 3.74
N LEU A 47 10.18 0.85 2.75
CA LEU A 47 11.63 0.96 2.62
C LEU A 47 12.07 2.38 2.25
N LEU A 48 11.31 3.07 1.42
CA LEU A 48 11.58 4.49 1.11
C LEU A 48 11.46 5.34 2.37
N ASP A 49 10.48 5.06 3.20
CA ASP A 49 10.27 5.77 4.46
C ASP A 49 11.43 5.54 5.44
N GLU A 50 12.06 4.38 5.34
CA GLU A 50 13.25 4.03 6.14
C GLU A 50 14.53 4.57 5.53
N LYS A 51 14.43 5.34 4.43
CA LYS A 51 15.56 5.99 3.76
C LYS A 51 16.52 5.02 3.06
N GLU A 52 16.05 3.86 2.66
CA GLU A 52 16.87 2.94 1.87
C GLU A 52 17.05 3.47 0.45
N ILE A 53 18.18 3.15 -0.15
CA ILE A 53 18.46 3.59 -1.52
C ILE A 53 17.72 2.70 -2.54
N TYR A 54 17.46 3.26 -3.71
CA TYR A 54 16.67 2.58 -4.74
C TYR A 54 17.22 1.21 -5.15
N ALA A 55 18.54 1.09 -5.27
CA ALA A 55 19.16 -0.18 -5.65
C ALA A 55 18.84 -1.30 -4.66
N ASP A 56 18.89 -0.99 -3.37
CA ASP A 56 18.57 -1.95 -2.31
C ASP A 56 17.09 -2.30 -2.30
N ILE A 57 16.24 -1.28 -2.51
CA ILE A 57 14.79 -1.50 -2.59
C ILE A 57 14.44 -2.44 -3.74
N ALA A 58 15.04 -2.19 -4.91
CA ALA A 58 14.83 -3.03 -6.09
C ALA A 58 15.24 -4.48 -5.82
N GLU A 59 16.36 -4.68 -5.16
CA GLU A 59 16.86 -6.01 -4.82
C GLU A 59 15.93 -6.73 -3.84
N LYS A 60 15.47 -6.02 -2.80
CA LYS A 60 14.62 -6.62 -1.76
C LYS A 60 13.20 -6.90 -2.22
N THR A 61 12.65 -6.06 -3.07
CA THR A 61 11.23 -6.13 -3.45
C THR A 61 10.98 -6.69 -4.84
N GLY A 62 12.00 -6.68 -5.70
CA GLY A 62 11.83 -7.03 -7.10
C GLY A 62 11.14 -5.94 -7.92
N ALA A 63 10.88 -4.78 -7.33
CA ALA A 63 10.21 -3.69 -8.03
C ALA A 63 11.13 -3.04 -9.06
N SER A 64 10.56 -2.60 -10.19
CA SER A 64 11.29 -1.85 -11.19
C SER A 64 11.59 -0.44 -10.69
N SER A 65 12.58 0.22 -11.28
CA SER A 65 12.91 1.61 -10.95
C SER A 65 11.71 2.53 -11.20
N ALA A 66 10.92 2.24 -12.22
CA ALA A 66 9.71 3.00 -12.53
C ALA A 66 8.69 2.89 -11.40
N THR A 67 8.49 1.68 -10.87
CA THR A 67 7.58 1.46 -9.74
C THR A 67 8.07 2.19 -8.50
N ILE A 68 9.36 2.09 -8.18
CA ILE A 68 9.94 2.77 -7.01
C ILE A 68 9.77 4.29 -7.13
N SER A 69 10.06 4.85 -8.31
CA SER A 69 9.91 6.29 -8.54
C SER A 69 8.46 6.74 -8.39
N ARG A 70 7.52 5.94 -8.90
CA ARG A 70 6.09 6.25 -8.78
C ARG A 70 5.63 6.24 -7.32
N VAL A 71 6.04 5.24 -6.56
CA VAL A 71 5.70 5.15 -5.13
C VAL A 71 6.31 6.33 -4.38
N ALA A 72 7.57 6.67 -4.67
CA ALA A 72 8.24 7.81 -4.05
C ALA A 72 7.47 9.12 -4.30
N ARG A 73 6.98 9.30 -5.53
CA ARG A 73 6.19 10.48 -5.87
C ARG A 73 4.88 10.52 -5.07
N CYS A 74 4.20 9.39 -4.96
CA CYS A 74 2.95 9.31 -4.19
C CYS A 74 3.20 9.54 -2.70
N LEU A 75 4.30 9.02 -2.18
CA LEU A 75 4.67 9.19 -0.77
C LEU A 75 4.94 10.66 -0.44
N ASN A 76 5.61 11.37 -1.35
CA ASN A 76 6.02 12.75 -1.12
C ASN A 76 4.99 13.79 -1.55
N TYR A 77 4.23 13.50 -2.59
CA TYR A 77 3.33 14.50 -3.22
C TYR A 77 1.92 13.95 -3.49
N GLY A 78 1.58 12.80 -2.96
CA GLY A 78 0.27 12.19 -3.17
C GLY A 78 -0.79 12.69 -2.19
N SER A 79 -1.76 11.84 -1.92
CA SER A 79 -2.92 12.16 -1.07
C SER A 79 -2.74 11.73 0.38
N ASP A 80 -1.53 11.51 0.82
CA ASP A 80 -1.18 11.07 2.17
C ASP A 80 -1.62 9.64 2.53
N GLY A 81 -2.11 8.88 1.55
CA GLY A 81 -2.57 7.51 1.80
C GLY A 81 -1.50 6.59 2.36
N TYR A 82 -0.30 6.62 1.77
CA TYR A 82 0.81 5.83 2.29
C TYR A 82 1.19 6.27 3.70
N ARG A 83 1.19 7.58 3.96
CA ARG A 83 1.55 8.09 5.28
C ARG A 83 0.60 7.57 6.37
N ILE A 84 -0.69 7.57 6.07
CA ILE A 84 -1.71 7.05 6.99
C ILE A 84 -1.44 5.59 7.30
N ILE A 85 -1.26 4.76 6.28
CA ILE A 85 -1.07 3.32 6.45
C ILE A 85 0.23 3.02 7.17
N LEU A 86 1.33 3.64 6.75
CA LEU A 86 2.65 3.39 7.33
C LEU A 86 2.70 3.79 8.79
N ASP A 87 2.10 4.91 9.15
CA ASP A 87 2.07 5.35 10.54
C ASP A 87 1.29 4.38 11.42
N ARG A 88 0.17 3.88 10.93
CA ARG A 88 -0.65 2.91 11.67
C ARG A 88 0.06 1.56 11.82
N LEU A 89 0.76 1.11 10.79
CA LEU A 89 1.53 -0.13 10.87
C LEU A 89 2.64 -0.03 11.91
N LYS A 90 3.27 1.14 12.03
CA LYS A 90 4.29 1.38 13.05
C LYS A 90 3.70 1.35 14.46
N GLU A 91 2.52 1.93 14.64
CA GLU A 91 1.83 1.91 15.93
C GLU A 91 1.49 0.48 16.35
N ASP A 92 0.96 -0.33 15.42
CA ASP A 92 0.65 -1.73 15.69
C ASP A 92 1.92 -2.50 16.07
N GLY A 93 3.02 -2.25 15.38
CA GLY A 93 4.30 -2.88 15.69
C GLY A 93 4.83 -2.53 17.07
N LYS A 94 4.59 -1.32 17.54
CA LYS A 94 5.01 -0.88 18.87
C LYS A 94 4.13 -1.48 19.96
N ASN A 95 2.88 -1.71 19.67
CA ASN A 95 1.91 -2.21 20.64
C ASN A 95 1.82 -3.73 20.64
N GLY A 96 2.39 -4.34 19.64
CA GLY A 96 2.45 -5.79 19.52
C GLY A 96 3.73 -6.34 20.10
#